data_5f86bb170edd1adcf48d82ff5277c8f8
#
_entry.id   5f86bb170edd1adcf48d82ff5277c8f8
#
_cell.length_a   1.000
_cell.length_b   1.000
_cell.length_c   1.000
_cell.angle_alpha   90.00
_cell.angle_beta   90.00
_cell.angle_gamma   90.00
#
_symmetry.space_group_name_H-M   'P 1'
#
loop_
_entity.id
_entity.type
_entity.pdbx_description
1 polymer ?
#
loop_
_entity_poly.entity_id
_entity_poly.type
_entity_poly.pdbx_seq_one_letter_code
_entity_poly.pdbx_strand_id
1 'polypeptide(L)'
;MGSVSLGAGEPVRDGVRRAGAAGPGGGENHVASRARGRHPVIMGLSFDELVAEADAVSVAGWDFSWLDGRASEERPSWGYQRLMGERIGRASAALDIQTGGGEVLAGAPAFPPVMVATESWPPNLAKATALLHPRGAVVVADEDEPPLPFADAAFDLVTSRHPVTVWWDETARVLRPGGTYFSQQVGPASAVELVEFFLGPQPGADRNARHPDHARAGAAAAGLDVVDLRYERLRMEFHDIGAVVYFLRKVIWMVPGFTVGQYLDRLRAMHELIVAEGPFVSYATRFLIEARKPEAA
;
A
#
# COMPACT_ATOMS: atom_id res chain seq x y z
N MET A 1 -12.26 24.78 -17.38
CA MET A 1 -11.64 24.78 -16.05
C MET A 1 -12.34 23.67 -15.29
N GLY A 2 -11.93 22.44 -15.45
CA GLY A 2 -12.52 21.27 -14.84
C GLY A 2 -11.42 20.54 -14.07
N SER A 3 -11.50 20.58 -12.76
CA SER A 3 -10.69 19.82 -11.83
C SER A 3 -11.02 18.34 -12.03
N VAL A 4 -10.05 17.56 -12.50
CA VAL A 4 -10.17 16.09 -12.53
C VAL A 4 -9.81 15.58 -11.14
N SER A 5 -10.84 15.31 -10.35
CA SER A 5 -10.75 14.53 -9.13
C SER A 5 -10.39 13.08 -9.52
N LEU A 6 -9.26 12.56 -9.03
CA LEU A 6 -8.93 11.14 -9.12
C LEU A 6 -9.85 10.36 -8.18
N GLY A 7 -11.09 10.15 -8.61
CA GLY A 7 -12.06 9.29 -7.94
C GLY A 7 -11.59 7.83 -7.97
N ALA A 8 -11.71 7.15 -6.85
CA ALA A 8 -11.60 5.71 -6.75
C ALA A 8 -12.61 5.07 -7.72
N GLY A 9 -12.11 4.36 -8.74
CA GLY A 9 -12.95 3.70 -9.73
C GLY A 9 -13.75 2.58 -9.09
N GLU A 10 -15.06 2.60 -9.29
CA GLU A 10 -15.95 1.50 -8.91
C GLU A 10 -15.55 0.19 -9.59
N PRO A 11 -15.64 -0.95 -8.88
CA PRO A 11 -15.38 -2.26 -9.50
C PRO A 11 -16.56 -2.68 -10.37
N VAL A 12 -16.25 -3.04 -11.61
CA VAL A 12 -17.17 -3.71 -12.54
C VAL A 12 -17.64 -5.03 -11.91
N ARG A 13 -18.96 -5.20 -11.79
CA ARG A 13 -19.59 -6.45 -11.33
C ARG A 13 -19.53 -7.46 -12.46
N ASP A 14 -18.88 -8.60 -12.23
CA ASP A 14 -19.11 -9.80 -13.01
C ASP A 14 -19.20 -11.04 -12.13
N GLY A 15 -20.08 -11.96 -12.58
CA GLY A 15 -20.76 -12.98 -11.83
C GLY A 15 -19.92 -14.15 -11.30
N VAL A 16 -20.29 -14.57 -10.11
CA VAL A 16 -19.76 -15.68 -9.32
C VAL A 16 -20.25 -17.03 -9.80
N ARG A 17 -19.36 -18.02 -9.96
CA ARG A 17 -19.65 -19.44 -9.73
C ARG A 17 -18.65 -20.08 -8.75
N ARG A 18 -19.19 -20.84 -7.80
CA ARG A 18 -18.51 -21.52 -6.69
C ARG A 18 -17.75 -22.77 -7.10
N ALA A 19 -16.65 -23.03 -6.43
CA ALA A 19 -16.13 -24.34 -5.95
C ALA A 19 -14.86 -24.04 -5.12
N GLY A 20 -14.70 -24.53 -3.90
CA GLY A 20 -14.47 -25.84 -3.43
C GLY A 20 -13.26 -25.77 -2.50
N ALA A 21 -13.38 -26.21 -1.24
CA ALA A 21 -12.40 -26.12 -0.16
C ALA A 21 -11.23 -27.10 -0.30
N ALA A 22 -10.06 -26.73 0.23
CA ALA A 22 -9.11 -27.64 0.88
C ALA A 22 -8.09 -26.86 1.74
N GLY A 23 -7.79 -27.43 2.90
CA GLY A 23 -7.15 -26.94 4.09
C GLY A 23 -5.59 -26.93 4.13
N PRO A 24 -4.95 -26.99 5.32
CA PRO A 24 -3.93 -26.03 5.71
C PRO A 24 -2.49 -26.60 5.60
N GLY A 25 -1.54 -25.68 5.39
CA GLY A 25 -0.10 -25.99 5.49
C GLY A 25 0.66 -24.81 6.07
N GLY A 26 1.19 -24.99 7.26
CA GLY A 26 2.08 -24.03 7.91
C GLY A 26 3.42 -23.97 7.18
N GLY A 27 4.06 -22.81 7.24
CA GLY A 27 5.39 -22.58 6.68
C GLY A 27 6.13 -21.50 7.45
N GLU A 28 7.21 -21.91 8.03
CA GLU A 28 8.09 -21.24 8.98
C GLU A 28 8.73 -19.93 8.46
N ASN A 29 8.96 -19.03 9.41
CA ASN A 29 9.78 -17.83 9.26
C ASN A 29 11.22 -18.21 8.93
N HIS A 30 11.68 -17.90 7.72
CA HIS A 30 13.11 -17.86 7.43
C HIS A 30 13.61 -16.42 7.26
N VAL A 31 14.39 -16.00 8.25
CA VAL A 31 15.32 -14.88 8.14
C VAL A 31 16.39 -15.27 7.13
N ALA A 32 16.34 -14.75 5.93
CA ALA A 32 17.37 -14.97 4.92
C ALA A 32 18.38 -13.81 4.94
N SER A 33 19.58 -14.18 5.32
CA SER A 33 20.85 -13.46 5.25
C SER A 33 21.17 -12.99 3.82
N ARG A 34 21.82 -11.82 3.75
CA ARG A 34 22.38 -11.23 2.54
C ARG A 34 23.34 -12.20 1.83
N ALA A 35 22.94 -12.73 0.69
CA ALA A 35 23.86 -13.22 -0.32
C ALA A 35 23.56 -12.44 -1.61
N ARG A 36 24.57 -11.75 -2.16
CA ARG A 36 24.52 -11.22 -3.53
C ARG A 36 24.58 -12.41 -4.48
N GLY A 37 23.47 -13.09 -4.65
CA GLY A 37 23.26 -14.13 -5.65
C GLY A 37 22.70 -13.47 -6.90
N ARG A 38 23.34 -13.70 -8.05
CA ARG A 38 22.75 -13.42 -9.36
C ARG A 38 21.39 -14.13 -9.39
N HIS A 39 20.31 -13.34 -9.46
CA HIS A 39 18.97 -13.88 -9.65
C HIS A 39 18.98 -14.75 -10.92
N PRO A 40 18.35 -15.92 -10.91
CA PRO A 40 18.15 -16.66 -12.15
C PRO A 40 17.22 -15.79 -13.01
N VAL A 41 17.78 -15.11 -14.00
CA VAL A 41 17.03 -14.63 -15.14
C VAL A 41 16.22 -15.85 -15.58
N ILE A 42 14.90 -15.68 -15.80
CA ILE A 42 14.09 -16.71 -16.47
C ILE A 42 14.61 -16.75 -17.90
N MET A 43 15.75 -17.41 -18.07
CA MET A 43 16.49 -17.52 -19.32
C MET A 43 15.73 -18.46 -20.22
N GLY A 44 15.08 -17.93 -21.23
CA GLY A 44 14.53 -18.73 -22.32
C GLY A 44 13.09 -18.44 -22.73
N LEU A 45 12.31 -17.68 -21.96
CA LEU A 45 10.96 -17.29 -22.40
C LEU A 45 11.00 -16.09 -23.36
N SER A 46 10.25 -16.18 -24.44
CA SER A 46 10.05 -15.10 -25.39
C SER A 46 9.20 -13.99 -24.79
N PHE A 47 9.21 -12.80 -25.40
CA PHE A 47 8.31 -11.70 -25.05
C PHE A 47 6.85 -12.15 -24.94
N ASP A 48 6.38 -12.89 -25.94
CA ASP A 48 4.97 -13.30 -26.02
C ASP A 48 4.60 -14.30 -24.91
N GLU A 49 5.52 -15.21 -24.53
CA GLU A 49 5.32 -16.15 -23.42
C GLU A 49 5.28 -15.43 -22.07
N LEU A 50 6.20 -14.48 -21.82
CA LEU A 50 6.23 -13.70 -20.58
C LEU A 50 4.97 -12.86 -20.40
N VAL A 51 4.50 -12.22 -21.47
CA VAL A 51 3.29 -11.40 -21.45
C VAL A 51 2.05 -12.26 -21.24
N ALA A 52 1.94 -13.39 -21.99
CA ALA A 52 0.79 -14.28 -21.87
C ALA A 52 0.68 -14.91 -20.48
N GLU A 53 1.81 -15.34 -19.91
CA GLU A 53 1.86 -15.84 -18.53
C GLU A 53 1.35 -14.78 -17.53
N ALA A 54 1.90 -13.57 -17.61
CA ALA A 54 1.54 -12.49 -16.71
C ALA A 54 0.09 -12.02 -16.89
N ASP A 55 -0.46 -12.08 -18.12
CA ASP A 55 -1.84 -11.70 -18.42
C ASP A 55 -2.84 -12.73 -17.92
N ALA A 56 -2.47 -13.99 -17.84
CA ALA A 56 -3.31 -15.08 -17.34
C ALA A 56 -3.38 -15.16 -15.80
N VAL A 57 -2.41 -14.59 -15.08
CA VAL A 57 -2.35 -14.67 -13.60
C VAL A 57 -3.41 -13.77 -12.97
N SER A 58 -4.07 -14.29 -11.92
CA SER A 58 -5.01 -13.51 -11.12
C SER A 58 -4.31 -12.36 -10.41
N VAL A 59 -4.89 -11.17 -10.51
CA VAL A 59 -4.44 -9.97 -9.80
C VAL A 59 -5.34 -9.61 -8.60
N ALA A 60 -6.23 -10.52 -8.19
CA ALA A 60 -7.12 -10.30 -7.06
C ALA A 60 -6.35 -10.17 -5.74
N GLY A 61 -6.81 -9.25 -4.87
CA GLY A 61 -6.19 -8.99 -3.56
C GLY A 61 -4.82 -8.30 -3.63
N TRP A 62 -4.09 -8.29 -2.52
CA TRP A 62 -2.81 -7.59 -2.36
C TRP A 62 -1.62 -8.55 -2.20
N ASP A 63 -1.73 -9.77 -2.70
CA ASP A 63 -0.60 -10.69 -2.78
C ASP A 63 0.26 -10.36 -4.00
N PHE A 64 1.53 -10.10 -3.78
CA PHE A 64 2.55 -9.78 -4.79
C PHE A 64 3.58 -10.90 -4.94
N SER A 65 3.36 -12.07 -4.35
CA SER A 65 4.32 -13.19 -4.35
C SER A 65 4.68 -13.68 -5.75
N TRP A 66 3.82 -13.48 -6.74
CA TRP A 66 4.15 -13.79 -8.13
C TRP A 66 5.33 -12.98 -8.68
N LEU A 67 5.65 -11.84 -8.07
CA LEU A 67 6.81 -11.02 -8.42
C LEU A 67 8.12 -11.52 -7.77
N ASP A 68 8.09 -12.52 -6.90
CA ASP A 68 9.28 -13.03 -6.24
C ASP A 68 10.30 -13.54 -7.29
N GLY A 69 11.50 -12.94 -7.27
CA GLY A 69 12.54 -13.19 -8.26
C GLY A 69 12.37 -12.51 -9.62
N ARG A 70 11.20 -11.89 -9.89
CA ARG A 70 10.89 -11.14 -11.13
C ARG A 70 10.95 -9.64 -10.96
N ALA A 71 10.69 -9.16 -9.76
CA ALA A 71 10.83 -7.76 -9.38
C ALA A 71 11.36 -7.65 -7.94
N SER A 72 11.92 -6.49 -7.62
CA SER A 72 12.33 -6.18 -6.25
C SER A 72 11.94 -4.74 -5.90
N GLU A 73 11.65 -4.50 -4.63
CA GLU A 73 11.48 -3.17 -4.06
C GLU A 73 12.24 -3.09 -2.73
N GLU A 74 13.09 -2.09 -2.59
CA GLU A 74 13.73 -1.80 -1.31
C GLU A 74 12.68 -1.47 -0.26
N ARG A 75 12.97 -1.79 0.98
CA ARG A 75 12.08 -1.47 2.10
C ARG A 75 12.59 -0.24 2.84
N PRO A 76 11.70 0.63 3.32
CA PRO A 76 12.09 1.76 4.15
C PRO A 76 12.91 1.31 5.37
N SER A 77 13.95 2.07 5.69
CA SER A 77 14.89 1.74 6.77
C SER A 77 14.25 1.73 8.16
N TRP A 78 13.14 2.42 8.34
CA TRP A 78 12.47 2.56 9.65
C TRP A 78 11.71 1.32 10.13
N GLY A 79 11.33 0.38 9.24
CA GLY A 79 10.60 -0.83 9.63
C GLY A 79 9.22 -0.53 10.24
N TYR A 80 8.29 -0.03 9.41
CA TYR A 80 6.95 0.45 9.85
C TYR A 80 6.22 -0.54 10.76
N GLN A 81 6.11 -1.82 10.35
CA GLN A 81 5.35 -2.83 11.10
C GLN A 81 5.87 -3.01 12.53
N ARG A 82 7.20 -2.99 12.72
CA ARG A 82 7.81 -3.07 14.04
C ARG A 82 7.47 -1.83 14.88
N LEU A 83 7.66 -0.62 14.31
CA LEU A 83 7.38 0.64 15.01
C LEU A 83 5.89 0.80 15.34
N MET A 84 5.00 0.37 14.45
CA MET A 84 3.55 0.31 14.69
C MET A 84 3.24 -0.65 15.84
N GLY A 85 3.80 -1.87 15.80
CA GLY A 85 3.60 -2.88 16.85
C GLY A 85 4.05 -2.42 18.24
N GLU A 86 5.17 -1.67 18.32
CA GLU A 86 5.65 -1.08 19.57
C GLU A 86 4.67 -0.03 20.14
N ARG A 87 4.01 0.75 19.28
CA ARG A 87 3.00 1.74 19.70
C ARG A 87 1.69 1.06 20.10
N ILE A 88 1.24 0.10 19.31
CA ILE A 88 0.05 -0.71 19.61
C ILE A 88 0.20 -1.39 20.98
N GLY A 89 1.37 -1.95 21.29
CA GLY A 89 1.63 -2.61 22.58
C GLY A 89 1.64 -1.67 23.81
N ARG A 90 1.66 -0.34 23.60
CA ARG A 90 1.59 0.67 24.67
C ARG A 90 0.24 1.37 24.73
N ALA A 91 -0.59 1.20 23.71
CA ALA A 91 -1.90 1.81 23.62
C ALA A 91 -2.91 1.12 24.55
N SER A 92 -3.93 1.84 24.96
CA SER A 92 -5.12 1.31 25.65
C SER A 92 -6.27 1.12 24.67
N ALA A 93 -6.39 2.01 23.67
CA ALA A 93 -7.38 1.96 22.60
C ALA A 93 -6.73 2.43 21.30
N ALA A 94 -6.66 1.54 20.31
CA ALA A 94 -6.05 1.82 19.02
C ALA A 94 -7.05 1.63 17.87
N LEU A 95 -6.91 2.48 16.85
CA LEU A 95 -7.64 2.41 15.59
C LEU A 95 -6.64 2.30 14.43
N ASP A 96 -6.83 1.32 13.54
CA ASP A 96 -6.08 1.22 12.27
C ASP A 96 -7.03 1.54 11.12
N ILE A 97 -6.80 2.66 10.44
CA ILE A 97 -7.68 3.15 9.36
C ILE A 97 -7.19 2.60 8.01
N GLN A 98 -8.13 2.11 7.19
CA GLN A 98 -7.85 1.53 5.86
C GLN A 98 -6.86 0.35 5.97
N THR A 99 -7.20 -0.60 6.82
CA THR A 99 -6.30 -1.71 7.22
C THR A 99 -5.96 -2.69 6.08
N GLY A 100 -6.69 -2.63 4.96
CA GLY A 100 -6.56 -3.60 3.88
C GLY A 100 -6.98 -5.00 4.34
N GLY A 101 -6.22 -6.02 3.96
CA GLY A 101 -6.45 -7.40 4.42
C GLY A 101 -6.05 -7.68 5.86
N GLY A 102 -5.50 -6.68 6.58
CA GLY A 102 -5.12 -6.79 7.98
C GLY A 102 -3.74 -7.42 8.23
N GLU A 103 -2.98 -7.81 7.18
CA GLU A 103 -1.71 -8.55 7.34
C GLU A 103 -0.64 -7.73 8.08
N VAL A 104 -0.59 -6.42 7.84
CA VAL A 104 0.39 -5.55 8.49
C VAL A 104 0.04 -5.37 9.96
N LEU A 105 -1.24 -5.14 10.26
CA LEU A 105 -1.74 -5.04 11.63
C LEU A 105 -1.57 -6.35 12.40
N ALA A 106 -1.82 -7.48 11.75
CA ALA A 106 -1.61 -8.81 12.33
C ALA A 106 -0.16 -9.09 12.73
N GLY A 107 0.81 -8.36 12.18
CA GLY A 107 2.21 -8.44 12.58
C GLY A 107 2.54 -7.77 13.92
N ALA A 108 1.61 -7.03 14.55
CA ALA A 108 1.81 -6.50 15.88
C ALA A 108 1.86 -7.66 16.91
N PRO A 109 2.81 -7.66 17.87
CA PRO A 109 2.97 -8.77 18.84
C PRO A 109 1.74 -8.98 19.71
N ALA A 110 1.09 -7.91 20.13
CA ALA A 110 -0.11 -7.93 20.97
C ALA A 110 -1.03 -6.77 20.60
N PHE A 111 -2.31 -6.94 20.86
CA PHE A 111 -3.31 -5.87 20.73
C PHE A 111 -3.67 -5.28 22.09
N PRO A 112 -4.03 -3.98 22.13
CA PRO A 112 -4.57 -3.34 23.34
C PRO A 112 -5.97 -3.89 23.66
N PRO A 113 -6.50 -3.59 24.85
CA PRO A 113 -7.86 -3.97 25.23
C PRO A 113 -8.94 -3.53 24.23
N VAL A 114 -8.74 -2.40 23.58
CA VAL A 114 -9.60 -1.93 22.49
C VAL A 114 -8.73 -1.80 21.22
N MET A 115 -8.95 -2.71 20.28
CA MET A 115 -8.33 -2.65 18.95
C MET A 115 -9.42 -2.65 17.90
N VAL A 116 -9.46 -1.60 17.08
CA VAL A 116 -10.42 -1.44 15.98
C VAL A 116 -9.66 -1.24 14.68
N ALA A 117 -10.17 -1.80 13.61
CA ALA A 117 -9.68 -1.55 12.25
C ALA A 117 -10.85 -1.17 11.33
N THR A 118 -10.63 -0.29 10.35
CA THR A 118 -11.62 0.03 9.31
C THR A 118 -11.18 -0.46 7.95
N GLU A 119 -12.15 -0.83 7.12
CA GLU A 119 -11.92 -1.21 5.72
C GLU A 119 -13.20 -1.00 4.90
N SER A 120 -13.07 -0.41 3.72
CA SER A 120 -14.20 -0.10 2.83
C SER A 120 -14.50 -1.20 1.82
N TRP A 121 -13.45 -1.90 1.34
CA TRP A 121 -13.62 -2.89 0.28
C TRP A 121 -14.02 -4.27 0.83
N PRO A 122 -15.23 -4.82 0.46
CA PRO A 122 -15.75 -6.03 1.08
C PRO A 122 -14.82 -7.26 1.06
N PRO A 123 -14.05 -7.55 -0.01
CA PRO A 123 -13.09 -8.67 0.02
C PRO A 123 -11.98 -8.50 1.06
N ASN A 124 -11.44 -7.28 1.22
CA ASN A 124 -10.45 -6.98 2.25
C ASN A 124 -11.07 -7.02 3.64
N LEU A 125 -12.27 -6.46 3.81
CA LEU A 125 -13.02 -6.50 5.07
C LEU A 125 -13.19 -7.94 5.56
N ALA A 126 -13.62 -8.87 4.68
CA ALA A 126 -13.77 -10.28 5.03
C ALA A 126 -12.44 -10.91 5.45
N LYS A 127 -11.35 -10.60 4.73
CA LYS A 127 -10.00 -11.10 5.00
C LYS A 127 -9.46 -10.55 6.33
N ALA A 128 -9.57 -9.24 6.55
CA ALA A 128 -9.16 -8.58 7.79
C ALA A 128 -9.94 -9.11 8.98
N THR A 129 -11.27 -9.30 8.84
CA THR A 129 -12.10 -9.87 9.89
C THR A 129 -11.64 -11.28 10.27
N ALA A 130 -11.43 -12.14 9.28
CA ALA A 130 -10.96 -13.52 9.53
C ALA A 130 -9.58 -13.55 10.21
N LEU A 131 -8.70 -12.61 9.86
CA LEU A 131 -7.33 -12.57 10.38
C LEU A 131 -7.23 -11.92 11.77
N LEU A 132 -7.97 -10.83 12.01
CA LEU A 132 -7.80 -9.97 13.19
C LEU A 132 -8.78 -10.30 14.32
N HIS A 133 -10.01 -10.77 14.01
CA HIS A 133 -11.01 -11.09 15.03
C HIS A 133 -10.56 -12.15 16.05
N PRO A 134 -9.89 -13.25 15.65
CA PRO A 134 -9.36 -14.24 16.62
C PRO A 134 -8.31 -13.67 17.58
N ARG A 135 -7.75 -12.50 17.27
CA ARG A 135 -6.76 -11.78 18.08
C ARG A 135 -7.37 -10.68 18.95
N GLY A 136 -8.70 -10.53 18.92
CA GLY A 136 -9.44 -9.58 19.74
C GLY A 136 -9.66 -8.21 19.10
N ALA A 137 -9.34 -8.01 17.81
CA ALA A 137 -9.69 -6.77 17.11
C ALA A 137 -11.10 -6.82 16.53
N VAL A 138 -11.77 -5.67 16.50
CA VAL A 138 -13.03 -5.47 15.78
C VAL A 138 -12.74 -4.84 14.44
N VAL A 139 -13.24 -5.42 13.35
CA VAL A 139 -13.13 -4.82 12.01
C VAL A 139 -14.47 -4.22 11.63
N VAL A 140 -14.47 -2.94 11.31
CA VAL A 140 -15.65 -2.13 10.97
C VAL A 140 -15.66 -1.86 9.48
N ALA A 141 -16.78 -2.15 8.82
CA ALA A 141 -17.03 -1.67 7.46
C ALA A 141 -17.24 -0.15 7.50
N ASP A 142 -16.40 0.59 6.79
CA ASP A 142 -16.44 2.05 6.73
C ASP A 142 -16.19 2.50 5.29
N GLU A 143 -16.96 3.47 4.80
CA GLU A 143 -16.86 3.92 3.41
C GLU A 143 -15.64 4.81 3.14
N ASP A 144 -14.75 4.97 4.13
CA ASP A 144 -13.58 5.87 4.09
C ASP A 144 -13.93 7.35 3.84
N GLU A 145 -15.13 7.75 4.27
CA GLU A 145 -15.61 9.12 4.19
C GLU A 145 -15.99 9.64 5.59
N PRO A 146 -15.77 10.94 5.87
CA PRO A 146 -16.17 11.50 7.15
C PRO A 146 -17.72 11.58 7.27
N PRO A 147 -18.27 11.44 8.51
CA PRO A 147 -17.53 11.22 9.76
C PRO A 147 -17.18 9.74 10.00
N LEU A 148 -16.01 9.48 10.57
CA LEU A 148 -15.70 8.14 11.08
C LEU A 148 -16.73 7.71 12.15
N PRO A 149 -17.16 6.42 12.18
CA PRO A 149 -18.25 5.94 13.06
C PRO A 149 -17.81 5.77 14.53
N PHE A 150 -16.98 6.69 15.03
CA PHE A 150 -16.43 6.64 16.38
C PHE A 150 -16.66 7.94 17.11
N ALA A 151 -16.77 7.84 18.45
CA ALA A 151 -16.90 9.00 19.33
C ALA A 151 -15.62 9.86 19.34
N ASP A 152 -15.74 11.11 19.72
CA ASP A 152 -14.62 12.00 19.97
C ASP A 152 -13.75 11.44 21.08
N ALA A 153 -12.43 11.63 20.95
CA ALA A 153 -11.45 11.20 21.94
C ALA A 153 -11.57 9.71 22.34
N ALA A 154 -11.90 8.82 21.40
CA ALA A 154 -12.06 7.39 21.65
C ALA A 154 -10.72 6.65 21.74
N PHE A 155 -9.70 7.11 21.02
CA PHE A 155 -8.44 6.39 20.84
C PHE A 155 -7.23 7.18 21.33
N ASP A 156 -6.24 6.48 21.88
CA ASP A 156 -4.93 7.05 22.19
C ASP A 156 -3.89 6.80 21.10
N LEU A 157 -4.21 5.91 20.14
CA LEU A 157 -3.41 5.66 18.94
C LEU A 157 -4.31 5.49 17.71
N VAL A 158 -3.97 6.20 16.63
CA VAL A 158 -4.51 5.97 15.29
C VAL A 158 -3.36 5.61 14.36
N THR A 159 -3.48 4.51 13.63
CA THR A 159 -2.49 4.07 12.64
C THR A 159 -3.11 3.99 11.26
N SER A 160 -2.29 4.11 10.21
CA SER A 160 -2.68 3.76 8.85
C SER A 160 -1.45 3.44 8.01
N ARG A 161 -1.61 2.56 7.01
CA ARG A 161 -0.53 2.26 6.08
C ARG A 161 -0.99 2.42 4.64
N HIS A 162 -0.33 3.33 3.93
CA HIS A 162 -0.65 3.69 2.54
C HIS A 162 -2.12 4.13 2.36
N PRO A 163 -2.63 5.01 3.24
CA PRO A 163 -4.01 5.48 3.12
C PRO A 163 -4.26 6.13 1.75
N VAL A 164 -5.46 5.95 1.22
CA VAL A 164 -5.90 6.64 0.00
C VAL A 164 -6.06 8.12 0.29
N THR A 165 -6.77 8.43 1.37
CA THR A 165 -6.96 9.79 1.89
C THR A 165 -6.76 9.79 3.40
N VAL A 166 -6.17 10.86 3.93
CA VAL A 166 -6.10 11.10 5.37
C VAL A 166 -7.08 12.21 5.71
N TRP A 167 -8.11 11.87 6.45
CA TRP A 167 -9.09 12.82 7.01
C TRP A 167 -8.53 13.39 8.32
N TRP A 168 -7.73 14.47 8.21
CA TRP A 168 -6.98 15.02 9.34
C TRP A 168 -7.88 15.47 10.48
N ASP A 169 -9.01 16.12 10.18
CA ASP A 169 -9.95 16.59 11.19
C ASP A 169 -10.60 15.42 11.93
N GLU A 170 -10.95 14.34 11.22
CA GLU A 170 -11.51 13.13 11.82
C GLU A 170 -10.46 12.39 12.65
N THR A 171 -9.22 12.29 12.14
CA THR A 171 -8.10 11.71 12.88
C THR A 171 -7.88 12.47 14.20
N ALA A 172 -7.88 13.81 14.14
CA ALA A 172 -7.76 14.66 15.33
C ALA A 172 -8.97 14.53 16.26
N ARG A 173 -10.20 14.42 15.72
CA ARG A 173 -11.42 14.27 16.50
C ARG A 173 -11.42 12.99 17.33
N VAL A 174 -11.13 11.86 16.71
CA VAL A 174 -11.17 10.54 17.37
C VAL A 174 -9.99 10.31 18.33
N LEU A 175 -8.89 11.05 18.18
CA LEU A 175 -7.75 11.02 19.10
C LEU A 175 -8.06 11.72 20.42
N ARG A 176 -7.68 11.10 21.53
CA ARG A 176 -7.64 11.73 22.85
C ARG A 176 -6.58 12.83 22.90
N PRO A 177 -6.71 13.83 23.78
CA PRO A 177 -5.56 14.68 24.16
C PRO A 177 -4.35 13.81 24.51
N GLY A 178 -3.15 14.17 24.03
CA GLY A 178 -1.94 13.37 24.13
C GLY A 178 -1.84 12.16 23.19
N GLY A 179 -2.93 11.83 22.47
CA GLY A 179 -2.97 10.71 21.54
C GLY A 179 -2.11 10.93 20.28
N THR A 180 -1.77 9.85 19.61
CA THR A 180 -0.80 9.83 18.50
C THR A 180 -1.43 9.27 17.22
N TYR A 181 -1.20 9.97 16.10
CA TYR A 181 -1.35 9.41 14.75
C TYR A 181 0.01 8.94 14.24
N PHE A 182 0.08 7.70 13.73
CA PHE A 182 1.30 7.11 13.19
C PHE A 182 1.03 6.42 11.86
N SER A 183 1.68 6.89 10.79
CA SER A 183 1.39 6.41 9.44
C SER A 183 2.63 6.28 8.57
N GLN A 184 2.63 5.26 7.69
CA GLN A 184 3.49 5.22 6.52
C GLN A 184 2.65 5.47 5.28
N GLN A 185 3.05 6.44 4.48
CA GLN A 185 2.31 6.86 3.29
C GLN A 185 3.16 6.73 2.02
N VAL A 186 2.48 6.64 0.87
CA VAL A 186 3.11 6.75 -0.44
C VAL A 186 3.46 8.22 -0.66
N GLY A 187 4.71 8.46 -1.04
CA GLY A 187 5.22 9.81 -1.30
C GLY A 187 5.00 10.28 -2.74
N PRO A 188 5.50 11.48 -3.05
CA PRO A 188 5.38 12.11 -4.37
C PRO A 188 6.16 11.34 -5.43
N ALA A 189 5.68 11.36 -6.67
CA ALA A 189 6.35 10.75 -7.83
C ALA A 189 6.75 9.27 -7.63
N SER A 190 6.00 8.51 -6.83
CA SER A 190 6.26 7.09 -6.62
C SER A 190 6.08 6.32 -7.92
N ALA A 191 7.12 5.57 -8.34
CA ALA A 191 7.21 4.83 -9.60
C ALA A 191 7.02 5.69 -10.86
N VAL A 192 7.39 6.97 -10.80
CA VAL A 192 7.17 7.91 -11.90
C VAL A 192 7.89 7.50 -13.18
N GLU A 193 9.07 6.89 -13.09
CA GLU A 193 9.82 6.42 -14.25
C GLU A 193 9.04 5.33 -15.02
N LEU A 194 8.35 4.45 -14.30
CA LEU A 194 7.47 3.45 -14.90
C LEU A 194 6.24 4.10 -15.53
N VAL A 195 5.57 5.00 -14.81
CA VAL A 195 4.39 5.71 -15.30
C VAL A 195 4.72 6.51 -16.57
N GLU A 196 5.81 7.28 -16.54
CA GLU A 196 6.22 8.12 -17.69
C GLU A 196 6.66 7.29 -18.90
N PHE A 197 7.18 6.10 -18.70
CA PHE A 197 7.48 5.20 -19.82
C PHE A 197 6.23 4.86 -20.64
N PHE A 198 5.09 4.66 -19.98
CA PHE A 198 3.83 4.30 -20.62
C PHE A 198 3.00 5.52 -21.06
N LEU A 199 2.92 6.54 -20.22
CA LEU A 199 2.03 7.70 -20.44
C LEU A 199 2.74 8.94 -20.96
N GLY A 200 4.09 8.93 -21.00
CA GLY A 200 4.89 10.13 -21.26
C GLY A 200 5.04 11.02 -20.02
N PRO A 201 5.74 12.18 -20.16
CA PRO A 201 6.02 13.07 -19.02
C PRO A 201 4.77 13.49 -18.28
N GLN A 202 4.80 13.35 -16.94
CA GLN A 202 3.68 13.71 -16.08
C GLN A 202 3.77 15.18 -15.62
N PRO A 203 2.62 15.89 -15.47
CA PRO A 203 2.58 17.24 -14.94
C PRO A 203 3.24 17.34 -13.55
N GLY A 204 3.88 18.49 -13.27
CA GLY A 204 4.54 18.72 -11.98
C GLY A 204 3.58 18.68 -10.78
N ALA A 205 2.31 19.06 -10.98
CA ALA A 205 1.29 18.97 -9.94
C ALA A 205 1.04 17.52 -9.50
N ASP A 206 0.93 16.57 -10.44
CA ASP A 206 0.72 15.15 -10.14
C ASP A 206 1.94 14.52 -9.48
N ARG A 207 3.15 14.95 -9.90
CA ARG A 207 4.39 14.54 -9.26
C ARG A 207 4.49 14.94 -7.79
N ASN A 208 3.83 16.04 -7.38
CA ASN A 208 3.85 16.57 -6.01
C ASN A 208 2.60 16.26 -5.20
N ALA A 209 1.62 15.56 -5.76
CA ALA A 209 0.31 15.35 -5.13
C ALA A 209 0.37 14.75 -3.72
N ARG A 210 1.39 13.94 -3.41
CA ARG A 210 1.57 13.26 -2.11
C ARG A 210 2.82 13.75 -1.38
N HIS A 211 3.16 15.04 -1.49
CA HIS A 211 4.34 15.57 -0.82
C HIS A 211 4.18 15.55 0.71
N PRO A 212 5.22 15.15 1.48
CA PRO A 212 5.17 15.11 2.95
C PRO A 212 4.76 16.43 3.60
N ASP A 213 5.09 17.57 2.96
CA ASP A 213 4.70 18.89 3.48
C ASP A 213 3.19 19.12 3.43
N HIS A 214 2.46 18.50 2.50
CA HIS A 214 1.00 18.53 2.50
C HIS A 214 0.43 17.78 3.70
N ALA A 215 1.01 16.63 4.04
CA ALA A 215 0.63 15.88 5.23
C ALA A 215 0.93 16.67 6.52
N ARG A 216 2.10 17.33 6.57
CA ARG A 216 2.47 18.22 7.69
C ARG A 216 1.48 19.38 7.83
N ALA A 217 1.16 20.04 6.71
CA ALA A 217 0.21 21.16 6.72
C ALA A 217 -1.20 20.71 7.14
N GLY A 218 -1.67 19.56 6.63
CA GLY A 218 -2.96 18.99 6.99
C GLY A 218 -3.05 18.62 8.47
N ALA A 219 -2.02 17.97 9.02
CA ALA A 219 -1.94 17.67 10.44
C ALA A 219 -1.99 18.94 11.32
N ALA A 220 -1.18 19.95 10.96
CA ALA A 220 -1.12 21.22 11.69
C ALA A 220 -2.47 21.98 11.63
N ALA A 221 -3.14 21.99 10.46
CA ALA A 221 -4.46 22.61 10.31
C ALA A 221 -5.53 21.94 11.19
N ALA A 222 -5.42 20.62 11.42
CA ALA A 222 -6.30 19.87 12.31
C ALA A 222 -5.87 19.93 13.80
N GLY A 223 -4.86 20.75 14.14
CA GLY A 223 -4.38 20.91 15.51
C GLY A 223 -3.51 19.77 16.03
N LEU A 224 -2.84 19.03 15.13
CA LEU A 224 -1.89 17.98 15.47
C LEU A 224 -0.45 18.49 15.30
N ASP A 225 0.41 18.24 16.28
CA ASP A 225 1.83 18.55 16.23
C ASP A 225 2.60 17.42 15.55
N VAL A 226 3.23 17.68 14.41
CA VAL A 226 4.09 16.68 13.73
C VAL A 226 5.41 16.58 14.48
N VAL A 227 5.65 15.42 15.09
CA VAL A 227 6.82 15.14 15.93
C VAL A 227 7.91 14.34 15.21
N ASP A 228 7.54 13.60 14.14
CA ASP A 228 8.49 12.88 13.28
C ASP A 228 7.98 12.88 11.83
N LEU A 229 8.88 13.15 10.89
CA LEU A 229 8.59 13.08 9.45
C LEU A 229 9.85 12.64 8.71
N ARG A 230 9.82 11.44 8.14
CA ARG A 230 10.92 10.83 7.40
C ARG A 230 10.48 10.53 5.98
N TYR A 231 11.38 10.69 5.03
CA TYR A 231 11.13 10.42 3.62
C TYR A 231 12.26 9.58 3.05
N GLU A 232 11.91 8.56 2.25
CA GLU A 232 12.87 7.73 1.53
C GLU A 232 12.41 7.47 0.09
N ARG A 233 13.39 7.40 -0.79
CA ARG A 233 13.26 6.96 -2.17
C ARG A 233 13.87 5.57 -2.27
N LEU A 234 13.08 4.59 -2.68
CA LEU A 234 13.35 3.17 -2.63
C LEU A 234 13.49 2.62 -4.04
N ARG A 235 14.58 1.95 -4.32
CA ARG A 235 14.83 1.37 -5.63
C ARG A 235 13.88 0.21 -5.88
N MET A 236 13.24 0.24 -7.07
CA MET A 236 12.44 -0.85 -7.62
C MET A 236 13.12 -1.37 -8.89
N GLU A 237 13.15 -2.67 -9.08
CA GLU A 237 13.69 -3.30 -10.28
C GLU A 237 12.66 -4.29 -10.85
N PHE A 238 12.46 -4.23 -12.16
CA PHE A 238 11.68 -5.21 -12.91
C PHE A 238 12.63 -5.97 -13.82
N HIS A 239 12.78 -7.27 -13.57
CA HIS A 239 13.76 -8.12 -14.24
C HIS A 239 13.26 -8.71 -15.54
N ASP A 240 11.94 -8.75 -15.76
CA ASP A 240 11.31 -9.19 -16.99
C ASP A 240 10.02 -8.39 -17.27
N ILE A 241 9.55 -8.47 -18.52
CA ILE A 241 8.36 -7.73 -18.95
C ILE A 241 7.06 -8.30 -18.35
N GLY A 242 7.02 -9.58 -18.00
CA GLY A 242 5.88 -10.18 -17.31
C GLY A 242 5.67 -9.53 -15.93
N ALA A 243 6.76 -9.25 -15.21
CA ALA A 243 6.69 -8.54 -13.93
C ALA A 243 6.04 -7.15 -14.08
N VAL A 244 6.36 -6.42 -15.14
CA VAL A 244 5.76 -5.13 -15.46
C VAL A 244 4.27 -5.27 -15.77
N VAL A 245 3.91 -6.22 -16.63
CA VAL A 245 2.50 -6.49 -16.98
C VAL A 245 1.68 -6.84 -15.74
N TYR A 246 2.17 -7.78 -14.92
CA TYR A 246 1.50 -8.16 -13.69
C TYR A 246 1.33 -6.96 -12.74
N PHE A 247 2.39 -6.18 -12.54
CA PHE A 247 2.38 -5.02 -11.65
C PHE A 247 1.35 -3.97 -12.12
N LEU A 248 1.34 -3.60 -13.39
CA LEU A 248 0.42 -2.59 -13.93
C LEU A 248 -1.05 -3.07 -13.93
N ARG A 249 -1.29 -4.36 -14.11
CA ARG A 249 -2.64 -4.96 -13.98
C ARG A 249 -3.12 -4.95 -12.52
N LYS A 250 -2.20 -5.06 -11.57
CA LYS A 250 -2.52 -5.08 -10.14
C LYS A 250 -2.65 -3.69 -9.54
N VAL A 251 -1.82 -2.74 -9.99
CA VAL A 251 -1.78 -1.36 -9.50
C VAL A 251 -2.37 -0.43 -10.57
N ILE A 252 -3.65 -0.67 -10.86
CA ILE A 252 -4.38 -0.15 -12.03
C ILE A 252 -4.41 1.39 -12.14
N TRP A 253 -4.21 2.10 -11.03
CA TRP A 253 -4.20 3.57 -11.00
C TRP A 253 -2.88 4.18 -11.50
N MET A 254 -1.80 3.40 -11.64
CA MET A 254 -0.53 3.91 -12.16
C MET A 254 -0.58 4.18 -13.66
N VAL A 255 -1.21 3.29 -14.41
CA VAL A 255 -1.49 3.46 -15.84
C VAL A 255 -2.98 3.19 -16.05
N PRO A 256 -3.85 4.20 -15.88
CA PRO A 256 -5.30 4.03 -15.97
C PRO A 256 -5.71 3.42 -17.30
N GLY A 257 -6.56 2.38 -17.24
CA GLY A 257 -7.03 1.67 -18.43
C GLY A 257 -5.96 0.76 -19.05
N PHE A 258 -4.93 0.37 -18.34
CA PHE A 258 -3.89 -0.53 -18.85
C PHE A 258 -4.48 -1.86 -19.35
N THR A 259 -4.17 -2.18 -20.58
CA THR A 259 -4.34 -3.52 -21.16
C THR A 259 -3.11 -3.86 -21.99
N VAL A 260 -2.77 -5.15 -22.07
CA VAL A 260 -1.64 -5.62 -22.89
C VAL A 260 -1.76 -5.15 -24.33
N GLY A 261 -2.97 -5.29 -24.93
CA GLY A 261 -3.19 -4.91 -26.33
C GLY A 261 -2.98 -3.42 -26.60
N GLN A 262 -3.44 -2.55 -25.68
CA GLN A 262 -3.32 -1.09 -25.83
C GLN A 262 -1.86 -0.63 -25.75
N TYR A 263 -1.05 -1.28 -24.94
CA TYR A 263 0.34 -0.89 -24.69
C TYR A 263 1.38 -1.83 -25.28
N LEU A 264 1.00 -2.67 -26.27
CA LEU A 264 1.87 -3.72 -26.83
C LEU A 264 3.22 -3.19 -27.31
N ASP A 265 3.24 -2.08 -28.04
CA ASP A 265 4.47 -1.50 -28.57
C ASP A 265 5.37 -0.96 -27.43
N ARG A 266 4.77 -0.36 -26.39
CA ARG A 266 5.51 0.10 -25.20
C ARG A 266 6.07 -1.08 -24.41
N LEU A 267 5.31 -2.16 -24.28
CA LEU A 267 5.79 -3.39 -23.64
C LEU A 267 6.95 -4.03 -24.40
N ARG A 268 6.90 -4.05 -25.74
CA ARG A 268 8.03 -4.53 -26.58
C ARG A 268 9.26 -3.68 -26.39
N ALA A 269 9.12 -2.35 -26.45
CA ALA A 269 10.23 -1.42 -26.23
C ALA A 269 10.85 -1.59 -24.83
N MET A 270 10.05 -1.78 -23.78
CA MET A 270 10.55 -2.02 -22.43
C MET A 270 11.24 -3.40 -22.31
N HIS A 271 10.71 -4.43 -22.96
CA HIS A 271 11.36 -5.74 -22.99
C HIS A 271 12.73 -5.68 -23.65
N GLU A 272 12.84 -5.02 -24.80
CA GLU A 272 14.11 -4.81 -25.50
C GLU A 272 15.12 -4.05 -24.61
N LEU A 273 14.66 -3.02 -23.90
CA LEU A 273 15.47 -2.27 -22.92
C LEU A 273 15.97 -3.21 -21.80
N ILE A 274 15.08 -4.01 -21.21
CA ILE A 274 15.45 -4.94 -20.14
C ILE A 274 16.46 -5.99 -20.62
N VAL A 275 16.28 -6.49 -21.84
CA VAL A 275 17.22 -7.48 -22.43
C VAL A 275 18.58 -6.85 -22.71
N ALA A 276 18.62 -5.60 -23.19
CA ALA A 276 19.84 -4.92 -23.58
C ALA A 276 20.63 -4.35 -22.40
N GLU A 277 19.94 -3.78 -21.41
CA GLU A 277 20.55 -2.96 -20.36
C GLU A 277 20.43 -3.57 -18.94
N GLY A 278 19.62 -4.61 -18.79
CA GLY A 278 19.29 -5.19 -17.49
C GLY A 278 17.97 -4.68 -16.94
N PRO A 279 17.66 -4.91 -15.64
CA PRO A 279 16.37 -4.62 -15.05
C PRO A 279 15.91 -3.18 -15.29
N PHE A 280 14.63 -3.00 -15.61
CA PHE A 280 14.04 -1.65 -15.64
C PHE A 280 13.97 -1.11 -14.21
N VAL A 281 14.59 0.06 -13.98
CA VAL A 281 14.69 0.68 -12.68
C VAL A 281 13.68 1.81 -12.54
N SER A 282 12.91 1.76 -11.49
CA SER A 282 12.03 2.83 -11.03
C SER A 282 12.24 3.06 -9.53
N TYR A 283 11.53 4.03 -8.95
CA TYR A 283 11.68 4.29 -7.53
C TYR A 283 10.34 4.49 -6.86
N ALA A 284 10.05 3.66 -5.87
CA ALA A 284 8.97 3.94 -4.94
C ALA A 284 9.40 5.04 -3.98
N THR A 285 8.45 5.87 -3.56
CA THR A 285 8.68 6.85 -2.52
C THR A 285 7.75 6.60 -1.35
N ARG A 286 8.29 6.69 -0.15
CA ARG A 286 7.53 6.49 1.09
C ARG A 286 7.89 7.59 2.07
N PHE A 287 6.94 7.97 2.90
CA PHE A 287 7.23 8.77 4.08
C PHE A 287 6.53 8.21 5.31
N LEU A 288 7.18 8.39 6.45
CA LEU A 288 6.66 8.10 7.76
C LEU A 288 6.26 9.42 8.39
N ILE A 289 5.10 9.47 9.00
CA ILE A 289 4.64 10.62 9.79
C ILE A 289 4.15 10.16 11.16
N GLU A 290 4.59 10.85 12.19
CA GLU A 290 4.04 10.78 13.53
C GLU A 290 3.55 12.18 13.92
N ALA A 291 2.28 12.28 14.29
CA ALA A 291 1.69 13.52 14.76
C ALA A 291 0.95 13.27 16.08
N ARG A 292 1.00 14.25 16.98
CA ARG A 292 0.45 14.15 18.33
C ARG A 292 -0.62 15.20 18.56
N LYS A 293 -1.73 14.81 19.16
CA LYS A 293 -2.73 15.75 19.65
C LYS A 293 -2.21 16.38 20.95
N PRO A 294 -2.17 17.70 21.07
CA PRO A 294 -1.77 18.35 22.31
C PRO A 294 -2.58 17.86 23.52
N GLU A 295 -1.96 17.88 24.70
CA GLU A 295 -2.69 17.64 25.95
C GLU A 295 -3.76 18.71 26.16
N ALA A 296 -4.84 18.33 26.84
CA ALA A 296 -5.83 19.33 27.25
C ALA A 296 -5.18 20.28 28.28
N ALA A 297 -5.32 21.59 28.03
CA ALA A 297 -4.80 22.61 28.95
C ALA A 297 -5.52 22.58 30.32
#